data_5bdaa11046ac7004a03bd81bcebf5193
#
_entry.id   5bdaa11046ac7004a03bd81bcebf5193
#
_cell.length_a   1.000
_cell.length_b   1.000
_cell.length_c   1.000
_cell.angle_alpha   90.00
_cell.angle_beta   90.00
_cell.angle_gamma   90.00
#
_symmetry.space_group_name_H-M   'P 1'
#
loop_
_entity.id
_entity.type
_entity.pdbx_description
1 polymer ?
#
loop_
_entity_poly.entity_id
_entity_poly.type
_entity_poly.pdbx_seq_one_letter_code
_entity_poly.pdbx_strand_id
1 'polypeptide(L)'
;MLTPFYTSLRRYSVLIAGVALAASATAQTYPSKPVTLQVPYPAGGLSDVIARTVNVSLGKNLGQPVIVDNLGGASGSIAAQKVLNGASDGHLIFQGSPNELILAPLAISAIKFKSEDFRLVQMIATAQIGFLARADLPVNSVDEFVDYARKAAKQGKPVTFASVGPGSFYHLLGEHLSKVTDIPMIHVPYKGAAPAEQDLMAKQVDIFLAPFGKKYLELHKTGKLKVLAMLNSTRLDGVKDLPAITESKALKDFTFNIWTGYFVKKDTPEPVVIALHKAISETLKDPAIHASLEANSLLTPQPLELSAVAKAYADGTAQFRAIAKSINLEPQ
;
A
#
# COMPACT_ATOMS: atom_id res chain seq x y z
N MET A 1 -50.49 -67.93 -3.91
CA MET A 1 -49.07 -67.59 -3.64
C MET A 1 -48.69 -66.41 -4.50
N LEU A 2 -48.89 -65.21 -4.05
CA LEU A 2 -48.50 -63.97 -4.72
C LEU A 2 -48.18 -62.92 -3.68
N THR A 3 -46.94 -62.77 -3.26
CA THR A 3 -46.26 -61.63 -2.70
C THR A 3 -44.82 -62.11 -2.45
N PRO A 4 -43.75 -61.41 -2.95
CA PRO A 4 -43.27 -60.18 -2.38
C PRO A 4 -42.50 -59.28 -3.39
N PHE A 5 -43.18 -58.54 -4.24
CA PHE A 5 -42.53 -57.61 -5.17
C PHE A 5 -42.72 -56.12 -4.79
N TYR A 6 -43.58 -55.80 -3.84
CA TYR A 6 -43.88 -54.39 -3.53
C TYR A 6 -43.02 -53.73 -2.45
N THR A 7 -42.20 -54.50 -1.74
CA THR A 7 -41.41 -53.94 -0.60
C THR A 7 -40.04 -53.43 -1.02
N SER A 8 -39.52 -53.78 -2.17
CA SER A 8 -38.22 -53.32 -2.66
C SER A 8 -38.27 -51.93 -3.33
N LEU A 9 -39.33 -51.61 -4.04
CA LEU A 9 -39.44 -50.27 -4.68
C LEU A 9 -39.55 -49.09 -3.68
N ARG A 10 -40.15 -49.30 -2.51
CA ARG A 10 -40.27 -48.23 -1.49
C ARG A 10 -38.95 -47.86 -0.83
N ARG A 11 -38.00 -48.78 -0.77
CA ARG A 11 -36.66 -48.54 -0.16
C ARG A 11 -35.74 -47.72 -1.07
N TYR A 12 -35.85 -47.88 -2.38
CA TYR A 12 -35.05 -47.10 -3.35
C TYR A 12 -35.57 -45.69 -3.55
N SER A 13 -36.87 -45.42 -3.43
CA SER A 13 -37.45 -44.09 -3.54
C SER A 13 -37.06 -43.16 -2.34
N VAL A 14 -36.85 -43.72 -1.16
CA VAL A 14 -36.42 -42.92 0.01
C VAL A 14 -34.94 -42.61 -0.05
N LEU A 15 -34.08 -43.48 -0.63
CA LEU A 15 -32.65 -43.19 -0.82
C LEU A 15 -32.39 -42.10 -1.86
N ILE A 16 -33.18 -42.06 -2.94
CA ILE A 16 -33.04 -41.03 -4.02
C ILE A 16 -33.52 -39.64 -3.52
N ALA A 17 -34.55 -39.59 -2.70
CA ALA A 17 -35.03 -38.34 -2.09
C ALA A 17 -34.03 -37.77 -1.07
N GLY A 18 -33.28 -38.63 -0.34
CA GLY A 18 -32.25 -38.18 0.59
C GLY A 18 -31.00 -37.60 -0.07
N VAL A 19 -30.62 -38.06 -1.25
CA VAL A 19 -29.47 -37.55 -2.01
C VAL A 19 -29.78 -36.22 -2.70
N ALA A 20 -31.04 -35.99 -3.11
CA ALA A 20 -31.45 -34.74 -3.73
C ALA A 20 -31.53 -33.55 -2.73
N LEU A 21 -31.75 -33.80 -1.44
CA LEU A 21 -31.73 -32.75 -0.40
C LEU A 21 -30.31 -32.33 0.04
N ALA A 22 -29.29 -33.15 -0.19
CA ALA A 22 -27.90 -32.84 0.17
C ALA A 22 -27.23 -31.89 -0.85
N ALA A 23 -27.81 -31.66 -2.02
CA ALA A 23 -27.23 -30.81 -3.08
C ALA A 23 -27.62 -29.31 -3.00
N SER A 24 -28.47 -28.94 -2.04
CA SER A 24 -28.78 -27.52 -1.76
C SER A 24 -27.91 -26.96 -0.66
N ALA A 25 -26.56 -27.20 -0.75
CA ALA A 25 -25.62 -26.30 -0.10
C ALA A 25 -25.79 -24.94 -0.77
N THR A 26 -26.68 -24.09 -0.21
CA THR A 26 -26.80 -22.69 -0.62
C THR A 26 -25.40 -22.12 -0.58
N ALA A 27 -24.82 -21.86 -1.76
CA ALA A 27 -23.60 -21.10 -1.85
C ALA A 27 -23.84 -19.81 -1.06
N GLN A 28 -23.22 -19.71 0.10
CA GLN A 28 -23.39 -18.57 0.99
C GLN A 28 -23.06 -17.33 0.16
N THR A 29 -24.03 -16.46 -0.07
CA THR A 29 -23.83 -15.26 -0.88
C THR A 29 -22.75 -14.41 -0.22
N TYR A 30 -21.65 -14.22 -0.90
CA TYR A 30 -20.58 -13.35 -0.42
C TYR A 30 -20.86 -11.91 -0.82
N PRO A 31 -20.66 -10.94 0.08
CA PRO A 31 -20.36 -11.08 1.51
C PRO A 31 -21.63 -11.31 2.35
N SER A 32 -21.54 -12.20 3.35
CA SER A 32 -22.66 -12.53 4.27
C SER A 32 -22.68 -11.70 5.57
N LYS A 33 -21.61 -10.94 5.81
CA LYS A 33 -21.39 -10.09 7.00
C LYS A 33 -20.51 -8.90 6.62
N PRO A 34 -20.33 -7.88 7.49
CA PRO A 34 -19.42 -6.77 7.23
C PRO A 34 -18.02 -7.23 6.87
N VAL A 35 -17.38 -6.51 5.93
CA VAL A 35 -16.01 -6.74 5.48
C VAL A 35 -15.09 -5.78 6.23
N THR A 36 -14.00 -6.29 6.81
CA THR A 36 -12.97 -5.47 7.44
C THR A 36 -11.88 -5.15 6.43
N LEU A 37 -11.60 -3.86 6.23
CA LEU A 37 -10.46 -3.37 5.46
C LEU A 37 -9.32 -3.07 6.43
N GLN A 38 -8.35 -3.98 6.51
CA GLN A 38 -7.17 -3.84 7.36
C GLN A 38 -6.18 -2.88 6.72
N VAL A 39 -5.91 -1.76 7.39
CA VAL A 39 -4.94 -0.73 6.98
C VAL A 39 -3.67 -0.88 7.81
N PRO A 40 -2.48 -0.99 7.20
CA PRO A 40 -1.23 -1.33 7.89
C PRO A 40 -0.54 -0.15 8.60
N TYR A 41 -1.21 0.99 8.72
CA TYR A 41 -0.64 2.22 9.29
C TYR A 41 -1.63 2.94 10.22
N PRO A 42 -1.14 3.80 11.13
CA PRO A 42 -1.99 4.62 12.00
C PRO A 42 -2.99 5.49 11.22
N ALA A 43 -4.12 5.79 11.85
CA ALA A 43 -5.13 6.69 11.33
C ALA A 43 -4.55 8.09 11.06
N GLY A 44 -5.11 8.81 10.07
CA GLY A 44 -4.70 10.15 9.65
C GLY A 44 -3.53 10.19 8.66
N GLY A 45 -2.89 9.05 8.36
CA GLY A 45 -1.91 8.94 7.27
C GLY A 45 -2.58 8.74 5.91
N LEU A 46 -1.79 8.82 4.82
CA LEU A 46 -2.30 8.70 3.45
C LEU A 46 -3.04 7.36 3.20
N SER A 47 -2.54 6.26 3.77
CA SER A 47 -3.20 4.95 3.67
C SER A 47 -4.60 4.95 4.30
N ASP A 48 -4.78 5.63 5.43
CA ASP A 48 -6.09 5.80 6.08
C ASP A 48 -7.04 6.67 5.22
N VAL A 49 -6.50 7.74 4.62
CA VAL A 49 -7.24 8.59 3.68
C VAL A 49 -7.74 7.78 2.48
N ILE A 50 -6.89 6.96 1.86
CA ILE A 50 -7.28 6.07 0.75
C ILE A 50 -8.42 5.14 1.18
N ALA A 51 -8.25 4.44 2.32
CA ALA A 51 -9.24 3.50 2.82
C ALA A 51 -10.60 4.16 3.06
N ARG A 52 -10.62 5.34 3.73
CA ARG A 52 -11.87 6.07 4.04
C ARG A 52 -12.51 6.73 2.82
N THR A 53 -11.74 7.06 1.80
CA THR A 53 -12.29 7.53 0.53
C THR A 53 -13.09 6.42 -0.18
N VAL A 54 -12.63 5.18 -0.09
CA VAL A 54 -13.17 4.04 -0.86
C VAL A 54 -14.23 3.24 -0.10
N ASN A 55 -14.12 3.13 1.25
CA ASN A 55 -14.87 2.14 2.04
C ASN A 55 -16.39 2.26 1.93
N VAL A 56 -16.95 3.47 1.88
CA VAL A 56 -18.41 3.69 1.84
C VAL A 56 -18.98 3.25 0.48
N SER A 57 -18.36 3.65 -0.63
CA SER A 57 -18.79 3.26 -1.97
C SER A 57 -18.56 1.76 -2.21
N LEU A 58 -17.44 1.21 -1.74
CA LEU A 58 -17.19 -0.23 -1.79
C LEU A 58 -18.23 -1.02 -0.99
N GLY A 59 -18.61 -0.53 0.18
CA GLY A 59 -19.66 -1.16 0.98
C GLY A 59 -21.02 -1.20 0.27
N LYS A 60 -21.39 -0.13 -0.44
CA LYS A 60 -22.59 -0.11 -1.29
C LYS A 60 -22.54 -1.15 -2.40
N ASN A 61 -21.40 -1.26 -3.09
CA ASN A 61 -21.21 -2.21 -4.20
C ASN A 61 -21.13 -3.66 -3.72
N LEU A 62 -20.69 -3.90 -2.48
CA LEU A 62 -20.67 -5.22 -1.85
C LEU A 62 -22.01 -5.60 -1.21
N GLY A 63 -22.89 -4.64 -0.91
CA GLY A 63 -24.13 -4.89 -0.15
C GLY A 63 -23.90 -5.13 1.35
N GLN A 64 -22.70 -4.90 1.87
CA GLN A 64 -22.32 -5.02 3.28
C GLN A 64 -21.38 -3.89 3.69
N PRO A 65 -21.43 -3.38 4.92
CA PRO A 65 -20.50 -2.36 5.39
C PRO A 65 -19.03 -2.78 5.25
N VAL A 66 -18.19 -1.84 4.82
CA VAL A 66 -16.72 -2.00 4.84
C VAL A 66 -16.15 -1.16 5.98
N ILE A 67 -15.58 -1.82 6.99
CA ILE A 67 -15.07 -1.22 8.22
C ILE A 67 -13.56 -1.06 8.10
N VAL A 68 -13.06 0.17 8.22
CA VAL A 68 -11.62 0.46 8.23
C VAL A 68 -11.05 0.16 9.61
N ASP A 69 -10.03 -0.71 9.68
CA ASP A 69 -9.30 -1.07 10.90
C ASP A 69 -7.81 -0.78 10.72
N ASN A 70 -7.26 0.13 11.54
CA ASN A 70 -5.87 0.59 11.46
C ASN A 70 -4.98 -0.19 12.45
N LEU A 71 -3.91 -0.82 11.94
CA LEU A 71 -2.93 -1.53 12.75
C LEU A 71 -1.51 -1.28 12.22
N GLY A 72 -0.80 -0.35 12.84
CA GLY A 72 0.58 -0.01 12.46
C GLY A 72 1.62 -0.89 13.16
N GLY A 73 2.85 -0.82 12.64
CA GLY A 73 4.04 -1.44 13.24
C GLY A 73 4.80 -2.37 12.29
N ALA A 74 6.11 -2.50 12.51
CA ALA A 74 7.05 -3.31 11.72
C ALA A 74 6.85 -3.15 10.20
N SER A 75 6.88 -1.90 9.71
CA SER A 75 6.64 -1.54 8.31
C SER A 75 5.32 -2.08 7.74
N GLY A 76 4.26 -2.21 8.58
CA GLY A 76 2.94 -2.72 8.20
C GLY A 76 2.80 -4.24 8.24
N SER A 77 3.87 -4.98 8.50
CA SER A 77 3.85 -6.45 8.50
C SER A 77 3.00 -7.06 9.61
N ILE A 78 2.77 -6.34 10.74
CA ILE A 78 1.88 -6.80 11.81
C ILE A 78 0.45 -6.92 11.28
N ALA A 79 -0.03 -5.94 10.53
CA ALA A 79 -1.35 -5.99 9.91
C ALA A 79 -1.44 -7.08 8.83
N ALA A 80 -0.40 -7.24 8.00
CA ALA A 80 -0.32 -8.30 7.02
C ALA A 80 -0.41 -9.70 7.67
N GLN A 81 0.34 -9.91 8.75
CA GLN A 81 0.31 -11.18 9.50
C GLN A 81 -1.07 -11.44 10.13
N LYS A 82 -1.76 -10.39 10.64
CA LYS A 82 -3.13 -10.50 11.14
C LYS A 82 -4.09 -11.01 10.05
N VAL A 83 -3.96 -10.51 8.83
CA VAL A 83 -4.78 -10.99 7.70
C VAL A 83 -4.47 -12.45 7.38
N LEU A 84 -3.21 -12.85 7.33
CA LEU A 84 -2.81 -14.24 7.09
C LEU A 84 -3.31 -15.21 8.17
N ASN A 85 -3.39 -14.77 9.42
CA ASN A 85 -3.92 -15.55 10.53
C ASN A 85 -5.46 -15.64 10.54
N GLY A 86 -6.14 -14.79 9.75
CA GLY A 86 -7.59 -14.77 9.60
C GLY A 86 -8.11 -15.86 8.67
N ALA A 87 -9.45 -15.97 8.58
CA ALA A 87 -10.10 -16.87 7.64
C ALA A 87 -9.86 -16.43 6.17
N SER A 88 -9.81 -17.40 5.25
CA SER A 88 -9.68 -17.13 3.80
C SER A 88 -11.05 -16.91 3.14
N ASP A 89 -12.02 -16.33 3.88
CA ASP A 89 -13.42 -16.16 3.45
C ASP A 89 -13.69 -14.80 2.78
N GLY A 90 -12.66 -13.96 2.63
CA GLY A 90 -12.75 -12.64 2.01
C GLY A 90 -13.35 -11.54 2.88
N HIS A 91 -13.77 -11.81 4.13
CA HIS A 91 -14.30 -10.78 5.03
C HIS A 91 -13.24 -9.99 5.78
N LEU A 92 -11.97 -10.35 5.63
CA LEU A 92 -10.81 -9.58 6.06
C LEU A 92 -9.93 -9.34 4.84
N ILE A 93 -10.01 -8.14 4.27
CA ILE A 93 -9.20 -7.70 3.15
C ILE A 93 -8.08 -6.78 3.63
N PHE A 94 -6.97 -6.77 2.93
CA PHE A 94 -5.78 -6.02 3.29
C PHE A 94 -5.54 -4.88 2.29
N GLN A 95 -5.37 -3.66 2.77
CA GLN A 95 -4.82 -2.58 1.97
C GLN A 95 -3.29 -2.68 2.02
N GLY A 96 -2.68 -3.10 0.93
CA GLY A 96 -1.25 -3.38 0.87
C GLY A 96 -0.53 -2.58 -0.19
N SER A 97 0.78 -2.50 -0.04
CA SER A 97 1.72 -1.89 -0.96
C SER A 97 3.01 -2.72 -1.00
N PRO A 98 3.99 -2.38 -1.85
CA PRO A 98 5.31 -3.00 -1.81
C PRO A 98 6.00 -2.95 -0.43
N ASN A 99 5.70 -1.96 0.41
CA ASN A 99 6.31 -1.85 1.74
C ASN A 99 6.07 -3.09 2.58
N GLU A 100 4.79 -3.42 2.81
CA GLU A 100 4.37 -4.47 3.75
C GLU A 100 4.61 -5.85 3.17
N LEU A 101 4.36 -6.02 1.87
CA LEU A 101 4.25 -7.33 1.26
C LEU A 101 5.52 -7.81 0.57
N ILE A 102 6.39 -6.89 0.15
CA ILE A 102 7.59 -7.22 -0.61
C ILE A 102 8.84 -6.86 0.16
N LEU A 103 8.95 -5.61 0.62
CA LEU A 103 10.19 -5.07 1.18
C LEU A 103 10.36 -5.41 2.66
N ALA A 104 9.31 -5.32 3.48
CA ALA A 104 9.40 -5.68 4.89
C ALA A 104 9.83 -7.15 5.10
N PRO A 105 9.32 -8.15 4.36
CA PRO A 105 9.83 -9.53 4.45
C PRO A 105 11.31 -9.70 4.04
N LEU A 106 11.84 -8.81 3.19
CA LEU A 106 13.25 -8.84 2.79
C LEU A 106 14.17 -8.16 3.81
N ALA A 107 13.63 -7.24 4.62
CA ALA A 107 14.41 -6.40 5.54
C ALA A 107 14.32 -6.82 7.00
N ILE A 108 13.31 -7.59 7.39
CA ILE A 108 13.01 -7.92 8.79
C ILE A 108 13.03 -9.45 8.94
N SER A 109 14.04 -9.98 9.57
CA SER A 109 14.27 -11.44 9.74
C SER A 109 13.15 -12.16 10.50
N ALA A 110 12.42 -11.44 11.37
CA ALA A 110 11.29 -11.98 12.13
C ALA A 110 10.04 -12.24 11.25
N ILE A 111 9.93 -11.63 10.07
CA ILE A 111 8.79 -11.82 9.16
C ILE A 111 9.00 -13.13 8.39
N LYS A 112 7.98 -14.02 8.44
CA LYS A 112 8.07 -15.35 7.82
C LYS A 112 7.17 -15.52 6.60
N PHE A 113 6.21 -14.62 6.38
CA PHE A 113 5.36 -14.65 5.18
C PHE A 113 6.10 -14.12 3.96
N LYS A 114 5.56 -14.43 2.79
CA LYS A 114 6.04 -13.99 1.48
C LYS A 114 4.96 -13.20 0.75
N SER A 115 5.36 -12.37 -0.21
CA SER A 115 4.42 -11.66 -1.07
C SER A 115 3.43 -12.59 -1.76
N GLU A 116 3.86 -13.82 -2.10
CA GLU A 116 3.06 -14.86 -2.74
C GLU A 116 1.98 -15.48 -1.85
N ASP A 117 1.98 -15.20 -0.54
CA ASP A 117 0.92 -15.61 0.40
C ASP A 117 -0.33 -14.73 0.28
N PHE A 118 -0.21 -13.63 -0.46
CA PHE A 118 -1.28 -12.70 -0.76
C PHE A 118 -1.64 -12.72 -2.25
N ARG A 119 -2.89 -12.42 -2.53
CA ARG A 119 -3.42 -12.22 -3.88
C ARG A 119 -3.94 -10.80 -4.01
N LEU A 120 -3.38 -10.04 -4.95
CA LEU A 120 -3.89 -8.72 -5.31
C LEU A 120 -5.25 -8.89 -6.01
N VAL A 121 -6.27 -8.19 -5.50
CA VAL A 121 -7.61 -8.19 -6.07
C VAL A 121 -7.78 -7.05 -7.07
N GLN A 122 -7.31 -5.84 -6.71
CA GLN A 122 -7.29 -4.69 -7.61
C GLN A 122 -6.30 -3.63 -7.11
N MET A 123 -5.67 -2.91 -8.03
CA MET A 123 -4.93 -1.70 -7.72
C MET A 123 -5.88 -0.54 -7.45
N ILE A 124 -5.60 0.25 -6.42
CA ILE A 124 -6.48 1.34 -5.96
C ILE A 124 -5.92 2.70 -6.33
N ALA A 125 -4.63 2.91 -6.09
CA ALA A 125 -3.99 4.19 -6.30
C ALA A 125 -2.48 4.03 -6.50
N THR A 126 -1.88 5.02 -7.18
CA THR A 126 -0.43 5.21 -7.22
C THR A 126 -0.12 6.54 -6.55
N ALA A 127 0.76 6.52 -5.56
CA ALA A 127 1.22 7.73 -4.88
C ALA A 127 2.52 8.21 -5.50
N GLN A 128 2.58 9.51 -5.76
CA GLN A 128 3.80 10.20 -6.11
C GLN A 128 4.62 10.44 -4.84
N ILE A 129 5.93 10.51 -4.96
CA ILE A 129 6.81 10.72 -3.81
C ILE A 129 7.31 12.15 -3.82
N GLY A 130 7.20 12.83 -2.68
CA GLY A 130 7.77 14.15 -2.44
C GLY A 130 9.10 14.05 -1.68
N PHE A 131 10.06 14.89 -2.03
CA PHE A 131 11.26 15.13 -1.27
C PHE A 131 10.97 16.24 -0.25
N LEU A 132 10.58 15.86 0.95
CA LEU A 132 10.22 16.79 2.03
C LEU A 132 11.44 17.11 2.89
N ALA A 133 11.56 18.37 3.31
CA ALA A 133 12.60 18.83 4.23
C ALA A 133 11.97 19.69 5.34
N ARG A 134 12.60 19.72 6.53
CA ARG A 134 12.19 20.62 7.60
C ARG A 134 12.32 22.09 7.18
N ALA A 135 11.45 22.94 7.67
CA ALA A 135 11.27 24.31 7.19
C ALA A 135 12.53 25.19 7.30
N ASP A 136 13.30 25.01 8.37
CA ASP A 136 14.48 25.82 8.69
C ASP A 136 15.78 25.29 8.08
N LEU A 137 15.74 24.17 7.33
CA LEU A 137 16.92 23.72 6.60
C LEU A 137 17.30 24.81 5.57
N PRO A 138 18.58 25.26 5.54
CA PRO A 138 18.98 26.41 4.70
C PRO A 138 19.18 26.00 3.23
N VAL A 139 18.16 25.35 2.64
CA VAL A 139 18.16 24.85 1.25
C VAL A 139 16.78 25.07 0.62
N ASN A 140 16.73 25.34 -0.68
CA ASN A 140 15.50 25.55 -1.44
C ASN A 140 15.41 24.68 -2.70
N SER A 141 16.44 23.88 -2.96
CA SER A 141 16.48 22.92 -4.06
C SER A 141 17.14 21.61 -3.63
N VAL A 142 16.99 20.58 -4.45
CA VAL A 142 17.64 19.29 -4.23
C VAL A 142 19.16 19.42 -4.34
N ASP A 143 19.66 20.19 -5.29
CA ASP A 143 21.12 20.39 -5.45
C ASP A 143 21.71 21.11 -4.23
N GLU A 144 21.03 22.16 -3.71
CA GLU A 144 21.44 22.82 -2.45
C GLU A 144 21.40 21.86 -1.26
N PHE A 145 20.39 20.97 -1.21
CA PHE A 145 20.33 19.92 -0.16
C PHE A 145 21.54 18.97 -0.24
N VAL A 146 21.90 18.51 -1.43
CA VAL A 146 23.05 17.62 -1.63
C VAL A 146 24.35 18.29 -1.16
N ASP A 147 24.54 19.57 -1.49
CA ASP A 147 25.72 20.33 -1.05
C ASP A 147 25.73 20.55 0.47
N TYR A 148 24.57 20.89 1.04
CA TYR A 148 24.39 21.04 2.50
C TYR A 148 24.71 19.72 3.21
N ALA A 149 24.10 18.61 2.79
CA ALA A 149 24.28 17.29 3.41
C ALA A 149 25.74 16.83 3.36
N ARG A 150 26.43 17.06 2.23
CA ARG A 150 27.87 16.76 2.08
C ARG A 150 28.72 17.57 3.04
N LYS A 151 28.42 18.86 3.21
CA LYS A 151 29.13 19.73 4.16
C LYS A 151 28.86 19.31 5.61
N ALA A 152 27.62 19.01 5.96
CA ALA A 152 27.22 18.55 7.28
C ALA A 152 27.91 17.22 7.66
N ALA A 153 27.94 16.26 6.74
CA ALA A 153 28.62 14.98 6.94
C ALA A 153 30.11 15.14 7.19
N LYS A 154 30.82 16.02 6.44
CA LYS A 154 32.23 16.35 6.67
C LYS A 154 32.49 16.98 8.05
N GLN A 155 31.48 17.62 8.64
CA GLN A 155 31.56 18.20 9.99
C GLN A 155 31.16 17.21 11.10
N GLY A 156 30.94 15.93 10.78
CA GLY A 156 30.50 14.90 11.73
C GLY A 156 29.04 15.05 12.16
N LYS A 157 28.21 15.78 11.41
CA LYS A 157 26.78 16.01 11.64
C LYS A 157 25.97 15.57 10.43
N PRO A 158 25.99 14.27 10.06
CA PRO A 158 25.24 13.80 8.90
C PRO A 158 23.76 14.08 9.06
N VAL A 159 23.08 14.40 7.95
CA VAL A 159 21.64 14.65 7.91
C VAL A 159 20.86 13.38 8.25
N THR A 160 19.70 13.56 8.85
CA THR A 160 18.79 12.48 9.21
C THR A 160 17.65 12.35 8.21
N PHE A 161 17.21 11.13 7.93
CA PHE A 161 16.03 10.88 7.10
C PHE A 161 15.01 9.98 7.79
N ALA A 162 13.73 10.35 7.68
CA ALA A 162 12.61 9.59 8.22
C ALA A 162 12.17 8.46 7.28
N SER A 163 11.62 7.41 7.86
CA SER A 163 10.86 6.37 7.13
C SER A 163 9.68 5.86 7.97
N VAL A 164 8.82 5.04 7.37
CA VAL A 164 7.70 4.39 8.09
C VAL A 164 8.09 3.07 8.74
N GLY A 165 9.40 2.81 8.84
CA GLY A 165 10.00 1.65 9.50
C GLY A 165 11.13 1.02 8.68
N PRO A 166 11.96 0.17 9.32
CA PRO A 166 13.02 -0.57 8.65
C PRO A 166 12.47 -1.39 7.49
N GLY A 167 13.19 -1.43 6.37
CA GLY A 167 12.80 -2.16 5.16
C GLY A 167 11.64 -1.56 4.39
N SER A 168 11.03 -0.46 4.83
CA SER A 168 10.03 0.24 4.02
C SER A 168 10.65 0.86 2.77
N PHE A 169 9.85 1.08 1.74
CA PHE A 169 10.30 1.74 0.52
C PHE A 169 10.98 3.09 0.80
N TYR A 170 10.49 3.84 1.77
CA TYR A 170 11.04 5.13 2.17
C TYR A 170 12.38 5.00 2.90
N HIS A 171 12.62 3.90 3.63
CA HIS A 171 13.93 3.56 4.14
C HIS A 171 14.89 3.27 2.97
N LEU A 172 14.47 2.43 2.02
CA LEU A 172 15.28 2.12 0.84
C LEU A 172 15.59 3.36 0.00
N LEU A 173 14.63 4.28 -0.16
CA LEU A 173 14.88 5.54 -0.86
C LEU A 173 15.92 6.41 -0.16
N GLY A 174 15.90 6.49 1.17
CA GLY A 174 16.90 7.21 1.96
C GLY A 174 18.29 6.58 1.83
N GLU A 175 18.39 5.26 1.95
CA GLU A 175 19.65 4.53 1.73
C GLU A 175 20.16 4.67 0.29
N HIS A 176 19.26 4.60 -0.69
CA HIS A 176 19.62 4.81 -2.08
C HIS A 176 20.09 6.25 -2.35
N LEU A 177 19.44 7.25 -1.76
CA LEU A 177 19.84 8.65 -1.82
C LEU A 177 21.26 8.81 -1.24
N SER A 178 21.53 8.24 -0.06
CA SER A 178 22.87 8.24 0.57
C SER A 178 23.92 7.64 -0.36
N LYS A 179 23.60 6.49 -0.98
CA LYS A 179 24.50 5.78 -1.88
C LYS A 179 24.78 6.54 -3.19
N VAL A 180 23.76 7.04 -3.89
CA VAL A 180 23.95 7.72 -5.20
C VAL A 180 24.63 9.07 -5.05
N THR A 181 24.51 9.71 -3.89
CA THR A 181 25.18 10.99 -3.60
C THR A 181 26.56 10.81 -2.94
N ASP A 182 26.89 9.60 -2.52
CA ASP A 182 28.09 9.29 -1.70
C ASP A 182 28.15 10.17 -0.43
N ILE A 183 27.00 10.32 0.25
CA ILE A 183 26.86 11.12 1.47
C ILE A 183 26.28 10.25 2.57
N PRO A 184 26.96 10.03 3.70
CA PRO A 184 26.41 9.30 4.83
C PRO A 184 25.23 10.06 5.43
N MET A 185 24.12 9.35 5.66
CA MET A 185 22.89 9.86 6.28
C MET A 185 22.47 8.93 7.42
N ILE A 186 21.70 9.44 8.38
CA ILE A 186 21.20 8.66 9.53
C ILE A 186 19.73 8.33 9.33
N HIS A 187 19.39 7.06 9.35
CA HIS A 187 18.01 6.60 9.30
C HIS A 187 17.29 6.77 10.64
N VAL A 188 16.10 7.36 10.64
CA VAL A 188 15.20 7.50 11.79
C VAL A 188 13.86 6.81 11.47
N PRO A 189 13.62 5.60 11.99
CA PRO A 189 12.40 4.84 11.71
C PRO A 189 11.22 5.30 12.58
N TYR A 190 10.03 5.40 11.97
CA TYR A 190 8.75 5.69 12.62
C TYR A 190 7.75 4.56 12.38
N LYS A 191 6.66 4.49 13.17
CA LYS A 191 5.58 3.51 13.00
C LYS A 191 4.62 3.83 11.85
N GLY A 192 4.83 4.95 11.15
CA GLY A 192 4.01 5.41 10.03
C GLY A 192 4.33 6.86 9.65
N ALA A 193 3.65 7.38 8.62
CA ALA A 193 3.93 8.73 8.10
C ALA A 193 3.54 9.83 9.11
N ALA A 194 2.42 9.70 9.82
CA ALA A 194 1.94 10.76 10.73
C ALA A 194 2.96 11.16 11.82
N PRO A 195 3.57 10.24 12.59
CA PRO A 195 4.62 10.61 13.54
C PRO A 195 5.90 11.13 12.86
N ALA A 196 6.29 10.61 11.69
CA ALA A 196 7.43 11.13 10.94
C ALA A 196 7.22 12.59 10.50
N GLU A 197 6.01 12.92 10.05
CA GLU A 197 5.62 14.29 9.67
C GLU A 197 5.66 15.26 10.86
N GLN A 198 5.17 14.82 12.01
CA GLN A 198 5.21 15.63 13.24
C GLN A 198 6.64 15.99 13.62
N ASP A 199 7.55 15.02 13.58
CA ASP A 199 8.95 15.21 13.89
C ASP A 199 9.70 16.02 12.82
N LEU A 200 9.33 15.90 11.53
CA LEU A 200 9.85 16.75 10.46
C LEU A 200 9.48 18.22 10.71
N MET A 201 8.21 18.50 11.06
CA MET A 201 7.76 19.86 11.40
C MET A 201 8.34 20.38 12.72
N ALA A 202 8.57 19.48 13.69
CA ALA A 202 9.23 19.76 14.95
C ALA A 202 10.76 19.84 14.85
N LYS A 203 11.33 19.69 13.64
CA LYS A 203 12.77 19.77 13.33
C LYS A 203 13.63 18.67 13.99
N GLN A 204 13.01 17.55 14.34
CA GLN A 204 13.70 16.40 14.93
C GLN A 204 14.35 15.49 13.86
N VAL A 205 13.91 15.58 12.60
CA VAL A 205 14.48 14.90 11.46
C VAL A 205 14.60 15.88 10.28
N ASP A 206 15.63 15.71 9.44
CA ASP A 206 15.95 16.70 8.40
C ASP A 206 15.11 16.55 7.15
N ILE A 207 14.91 15.32 6.68
CA ILE A 207 14.16 15.02 5.45
C ILE A 207 13.25 13.81 5.61
N PHE A 208 12.23 13.75 4.73
CA PHE A 208 11.36 12.60 4.57
C PHE A 208 10.98 12.45 3.10
N LEU A 209 11.40 11.35 2.46
CA LEU A 209 10.94 10.94 1.13
C LEU A 209 9.60 10.22 1.33
N ALA A 210 8.49 10.88 1.10
CA ALA A 210 7.16 10.41 1.52
C ALA A 210 6.14 10.43 0.37
N PRO A 211 5.07 9.60 0.45
CA PRO A 211 3.97 9.71 -0.49
C PRO A 211 3.38 11.11 -0.39
N PHE A 212 3.38 11.83 -1.52
CA PHE A 212 2.91 13.21 -1.57
C PHE A 212 1.39 13.27 -1.55
N GLY A 213 0.85 14.27 -0.83
CA GLY A 213 -0.57 14.55 -0.78
C GLY A 213 -0.85 16.04 -0.59
N LYS A 214 -2.12 16.43 -0.75
CA LYS A 214 -2.58 17.82 -0.62
C LYS A 214 -2.12 18.47 0.69
N LYS A 215 -2.10 17.71 1.79
CA LYS A 215 -1.59 18.15 3.09
C LYS A 215 -0.18 18.71 3.02
N TYR A 216 0.74 18.06 2.29
CA TYR A 216 2.12 18.53 2.18
C TYR A 216 2.23 19.80 1.33
N LEU A 217 1.36 19.94 0.32
CA LEU A 217 1.27 21.18 -0.44
C LEU A 217 0.87 22.36 0.45
N GLU A 218 -0.13 22.17 1.32
CA GLU A 218 -0.58 23.19 2.28
C GLU A 218 0.51 23.51 3.33
N LEU A 219 1.18 22.49 3.85
CA LEU A 219 2.28 22.67 4.79
C LEU A 219 3.47 23.39 4.16
N HIS A 220 3.76 23.13 2.89
CA HIS A 220 4.78 23.84 2.11
C HIS A 220 4.42 25.32 1.91
N LYS A 221 3.19 25.61 1.44
CA LYS A 221 2.69 26.97 1.24
C LYS A 221 2.67 27.80 2.53
N THR A 222 2.41 27.15 3.67
CA THR A 222 2.39 27.82 4.99
C THR A 222 3.77 27.82 5.66
N GLY A 223 4.83 27.37 5.00
CA GLY A 223 6.19 27.38 5.51
C GLY A 223 6.46 26.45 6.71
N LYS A 224 5.60 25.44 6.93
CA LYS A 224 5.78 24.45 8.01
C LYS A 224 6.76 23.33 7.66
N LEU A 225 6.94 23.07 6.35
CA LEU A 225 7.97 22.23 5.77
C LEU A 225 8.31 22.76 4.37
N LYS A 226 9.33 22.17 3.74
CA LYS A 226 9.67 22.42 2.34
C LYS A 226 9.44 21.16 1.51
N VAL A 227 8.93 21.33 0.28
CA VAL A 227 8.95 20.31 -0.76
C VAL A 227 10.04 20.71 -1.74
N LEU A 228 11.17 20.00 -1.72
CA LEU A 228 12.32 20.33 -2.56
C LEU A 228 12.13 19.86 -4.02
N ALA A 229 11.47 18.72 -4.22
CA ALA A 229 11.07 18.20 -5.52
C ALA A 229 10.01 17.10 -5.39
N MET A 230 9.35 16.79 -6.51
CA MET A 230 8.59 15.56 -6.71
C MET A 230 9.50 14.54 -7.40
N LEU A 231 9.48 13.26 -6.96
CA LEU A 231 10.34 12.21 -7.55
C LEU A 231 9.81 11.69 -8.89
N ASN A 232 9.33 12.62 -9.73
CA ASN A 232 8.74 12.35 -11.04
C ASN A 232 9.70 12.78 -12.17
N SER A 233 9.48 12.20 -13.36
CA SER A 233 10.22 12.57 -14.57
C SER A 233 9.85 13.94 -15.13
N THR A 234 8.62 14.44 -14.84
CA THR A 234 8.12 15.74 -15.27
C THR A 234 7.34 16.38 -14.13
N ARG A 235 7.16 17.70 -14.17
CA ARG A 235 6.28 18.38 -13.22
C ARG A 235 4.84 17.89 -13.35
N LEU A 236 4.17 17.71 -12.21
CA LEU A 236 2.78 17.26 -12.16
C LEU A 236 1.81 18.43 -12.40
N ASP A 237 0.77 18.21 -13.21
CA ASP A 237 -0.21 19.25 -13.57
C ASP A 237 -0.87 19.95 -12.37
N GLY A 238 -1.19 19.20 -11.32
CA GLY A 238 -1.83 19.75 -10.11
C GLY A 238 -0.90 20.55 -9.19
N VAL A 239 0.43 20.51 -9.41
CA VAL A 239 1.47 21.12 -8.56
C VAL A 239 2.67 21.59 -9.38
N LYS A 240 2.43 22.29 -10.48
CA LYS A 240 3.45 22.75 -11.43
C LYS A 240 4.53 23.64 -10.80
N ASP A 241 4.24 24.28 -9.68
CA ASP A 241 5.20 25.10 -8.93
C ASP A 241 6.27 24.25 -8.23
N LEU A 242 6.01 22.95 -8.01
CA LEU A 242 6.99 22.04 -7.42
C LEU A 242 7.87 21.45 -8.53
N PRO A 243 9.21 21.50 -8.38
CA PRO A 243 10.12 20.96 -9.38
C PRO A 243 10.04 19.44 -9.47
N ALA A 244 10.26 18.87 -10.65
CA ALA A 244 10.52 17.47 -10.85
C ALA A 244 11.96 17.13 -10.44
N ILE A 245 12.22 15.93 -9.93
CA ILE A 245 13.57 15.51 -9.51
C ILE A 245 14.57 15.53 -10.67
N THR A 246 14.10 15.31 -11.89
CA THR A 246 14.90 15.37 -13.12
C THR A 246 15.49 16.75 -13.42
N GLU A 247 15.00 17.80 -12.77
CA GLU A 247 15.55 19.15 -12.85
C GLU A 247 16.82 19.33 -11.99
N SER A 248 17.07 18.39 -11.05
CA SER A 248 18.31 18.34 -10.27
C SER A 248 19.44 17.77 -11.11
N LYS A 249 20.63 18.36 -11.01
CA LYS A 249 21.86 17.87 -11.63
C LYS A 249 22.36 16.60 -10.95
N ALA A 250 22.21 16.54 -9.63
CA ALA A 250 22.71 15.44 -8.81
C ALA A 250 21.82 14.19 -8.86
N LEU A 251 20.48 14.35 -9.06
CA LEU A 251 19.49 13.29 -8.87
C LEU A 251 18.52 13.15 -10.06
N LYS A 252 18.93 13.51 -11.28
CA LYS A 252 18.04 13.46 -12.47
C LYS A 252 17.40 12.11 -12.75
N ASP A 253 18.03 11.02 -12.34
CA ASP A 253 17.53 9.65 -12.56
C ASP A 253 16.84 9.06 -11.33
N PHE A 254 16.65 9.87 -10.25
CA PHE A 254 16.07 9.43 -8.98
C PHE A 254 14.53 9.52 -9.00
N THR A 255 13.89 8.84 -9.97
CA THR A 255 12.44 8.85 -10.16
C THR A 255 11.77 7.65 -9.53
N PHE A 256 10.77 7.89 -8.66
CA PHE A 256 10.09 6.83 -7.91
C PHE A 256 8.62 7.15 -7.66
N ASN A 257 7.80 6.10 -7.66
CA ASN A 257 6.42 6.11 -7.19
C ASN A 257 6.11 4.82 -6.42
N ILE A 258 4.97 4.79 -5.74
CA ILE A 258 4.49 3.60 -5.05
C ILE A 258 3.00 3.39 -5.28
N TRP A 259 2.60 2.14 -5.51
CA TRP A 259 1.21 1.77 -5.68
C TRP A 259 0.61 1.16 -4.40
N THR A 260 -0.71 1.25 -4.27
CA THR A 260 -1.53 0.63 -3.23
C THR A 260 -2.62 -0.20 -3.88
N GLY A 261 -2.89 -1.36 -3.32
CA GLY A 261 -3.95 -2.26 -3.79
C GLY A 261 -4.69 -2.94 -2.63
N TYR A 262 -5.80 -3.60 -2.96
CA TYR A 262 -6.52 -4.44 -2.00
C TYR A 262 -6.21 -5.90 -2.27
N PHE A 263 -5.92 -6.60 -1.19
CA PHE A 263 -5.45 -7.97 -1.19
C PHE A 263 -6.32 -8.87 -0.34
N VAL A 264 -6.29 -10.14 -0.68
CA VAL A 264 -6.79 -11.24 0.14
C VAL A 264 -5.70 -12.28 0.32
N LYS A 265 -5.92 -13.27 1.17
CA LYS A 265 -5.05 -14.45 1.23
C LYS A 265 -5.07 -15.19 -0.09
N LYS A 266 -3.94 -15.83 -0.44
CA LYS A 266 -3.77 -16.58 -1.69
C LYS A 266 -4.85 -17.65 -1.89
N ASP A 267 -5.25 -18.32 -0.81
CA ASP A 267 -6.20 -19.43 -0.79
C ASP A 267 -7.68 -18.99 -0.67
N THR A 268 -7.96 -17.68 -0.80
CA THR A 268 -9.35 -17.17 -0.84
C THR A 268 -10.08 -17.75 -2.06
N PRO A 269 -11.30 -18.29 -1.89
CA PRO A 269 -12.05 -18.93 -2.97
C PRO A 269 -12.27 -18.00 -4.17
N GLU A 270 -12.12 -18.53 -5.38
CA GLU A 270 -12.23 -17.76 -6.63
C GLU A 270 -13.54 -16.96 -6.77
N PRO A 271 -14.73 -17.49 -6.42
CA PRO A 271 -15.98 -16.70 -6.47
C PRO A 271 -15.94 -15.46 -5.57
N VAL A 272 -15.27 -15.54 -4.43
CA VAL A 272 -15.09 -14.41 -3.49
C VAL A 272 -14.17 -13.36 -4.09
N VAL A 273 -13.05 -13.79 -4.69
CA VAL A 273 -12.12 -12.87 -5.37
C VAL A 273 -12.79 -12.15 -6.54
N ILE A 274 -13.58 -12.87 -7.36
CA ILE A 274 -14.34 -12.27 -8.47
C ILE A 274 -15.35 -11.23 -7.95
N ALA A 275 -16.08 -11.54 -6.87
CA ALA A 275 -17.05 -10.63 -6.29
C ALA A 275 -16.38 -9.35 -5.73
N LEU A 276 -15.28 -9.51 -5.01
CA LEU A 276 -14.47 -8.39 -4.51
C LEU A 276 -13.91 -7.55 -5.67
N HIS A 277 -13.29 -8.19 -6.66
CA HIS A 277 -12.72 -7.52 -7.82
C HIS A 277 -13.77 -6.68 -8.56
N LYS A 278 -14.98 -7.25 -8.79
CA LYS A 278 -16.09 -6.54 -9.42
C LYS A 278 -16.50 -5.31 -8.60
N ALA A 279 -16.72 -5.47 -7.29
CA ALA A 279 -17.16 -4.40 -6.42
C ALA A 279 -16.12 -3.27 -6.32
N ILE A 280 -14.83 -3.62 -6.20
CA ILE A 280 -13.74 -2.64 -6.16
C ILE A 280 -13.63 -1.91 -7.51
N SER A 281 -13.69 -2.65 -8.64
CA SER A 281 -13.60 -2.06 -9.98
C SER A 281 -14.77 -1.09 -10.24
N GLU A 282 -16.00 -1.41 -9.83
CA GLU A 282 -17.12 -0.48 -9.92
C GLU A 282 -16.93 0.73 -9.01
N THR A 283 -16.38 0.56 -7.81
CA THR A 283 -16.08 1.67 -6.91
C THR A 283 -15.08 2.64 -7.54
N LEU A 284 -14.06 2.12 -8.21
CA LEU A 284 -13.04 2.95 -8.86
C LEU A 284 -13.53 3.67 -10.14
N LYS A 285 -14.70 3.34 -10.68
CA LYS A 285 -15.33 4.09 -11.77
C LYS A 285 -16.08 5.34 -11.30
N ASP A 286 -16.31 5.47 -9.99
CA ASP A 286 -17.03 6.62 -9.42
C ASP A 286 -16.18 7.90 -9.55
N PRO A 287 -16.65 8.93 -10.31
CA PRO A 287 -15.92 10.18 -10.46
C PRO A 287 -15.62 10.88 -9.13
N ALA A 288 -16.48 10.70 -8.11
CA ALA A 288 -16.27 11.30 -6.80
C ALA A 288 -15.09 10.66 -6.07
N ILE A 289 -14.89 9.34 -6.23
CA ILE A 289 -13.72 8.62 -5.72
C ILE A 289 -12.45 9.12 -6.43
N HIS A 290 -12.47 9.23 -7.77
CA HIS A 290 -11.36 9.79 -8.54
C HIS A 290 -10.98 11.19 -8.05
N ALA A 291 -11.95 12.10 -7.99
CA ALA A 291 -11.71 13.48 -7.55
C ALA A 291 -11.16 13.55 -6.12
N SER A 292 -11.63 12.68 -5.22
CA SER A 292 -11.14 12.62 -3.84
C SER A 292 -9.71 12.09 -3.73
N LEU A 293 -9.35 11.07 -4.52
CA LEU A 293 -7.99 10.54 -4.57
C LEU A 293 -7.03 11.55 -5.21
N GLU A 294 -7.42 12.17 -6.33
CA GLU A 294 -6.64 13.20 -7.02
C GLU A 294 -6.42 14.45 -6.15
N ALA A 295 -7.42 14.85 -5.35
CA ALA A 295 -7.27 15.93 -4.37
C ALA A 295 -6.18 15.67 -3.33
N ASN A 296 -5.77 14.41 -3.16
CA ASN A 296 -4.64 13.98 -2.33
C ASN A 296 -3.40 13.65 -3.17
N SER A 297 -3.34 14.08 -4.42
CA SER A 297 -2.24 13.85 -5.38
C SER A 297 -1.98 12.35 -5.65
N LEU A 298 -3.04 11.54 -5.57
CA LEU A 298 -3.01 10.13 -5.92
C LEU A 298 -3.51 9.96 -7.35
N LEU A 299 -2.83 9.14 -8.13
CA LEU A 299 -3.31 8.72 -9.44
C LEU A 299 -4.17 7.47 -9.27
N THR A 300 -5.39 7.53 -9.76
CA THR A 300 -6.31 6.37 -9.75
C THR A 300 -6.13 5.61 -11.07
N PRO A 301 -5.61 4.36 -11.04
CA PRO A 301 -5.48 3.58 -12.27
C PRO A 301 -6.87 3.19 -12.80
N GLN A 302 -6.99 3.02 -14.12
CA GLN A 302 -8.15 2.34 -14.68
C GLN A 302 -8.21 0.91 -14.12
N PRO A 303 -9.40 0.42 -13.73
CA PRO A 303 -9.54 -0.94 -13.24
C PRO A 303 -9.00 -1.96 -14.26
N LEU A 304 -8.13 -2.84 -13.80
CA LEU A 304 -7.54 -3.90 -14.63
C LEU A 304 -8.37 -5.18 -14.50
N GLU A 305 -8.35 -6.02 -15.54
CA GLU A 305 -8.87 -7.38 -15.47
C GLU A 305 -8.03 -8.24 -14.51
N LEU A 306 -8.61 -9.25 -13.86
CA LEU A 306 -7.93 -10.07 -12.85
C LEU A 306 -6.61 -10.67 -13.30
N SER A 307 -6.50 -11.09 -14.55
CA SER A 307 -5.25 -11.62 -15.13
C SER A 307 -4.17 -10.54 -15.24
N ALA A 308 -4.56 -9.33 -15.62
CA ALA A 308 -3.65 -8.18 -15.70
C ALA A 308 -3.23 -7.70 -14.29
N VAL A 309 -4.14 -7.74 -13.31
CA VAL A 309 -3.84 -7.46 -11.89
C VAL A 309 -2.79 -8.44 -11.36
N ALA A 310 -2.96 -9.74 -11.61
CA ALA A 310 -2.01 -10.76 -11.18
C ALA A 310 -0.61 -10.54 -11.80
N LYS A 311 -0.57 -10.22 -13.10
CA LYS A 311 0.68 -9.89 -13.80
C LYS A 311 1.33 -8.63 -13.22
N ALA A 312 0.57 -7.56 -12.99
CA ALA A 312 1.09 -6.32 -12.41
C ALA A 312 1.70 -6.53 -11.02
N TYR A 313 1.08 -7.41 -10.20
CA TYR A 313 1.63 -7.77 -8.88
C TYR A 313 2.93 -8.56 -9.00
N ALA A 314 3.00 -9.52 -9.91
CA ALA A 314 4.21 -10.31 -10.14
C ALA A 314 5.37 -9.44 -10.66
N ASP A 315 5.11 -8.59 -11.66
CA ASP A 315 6.10 -7.67 -12.25
C ASP A 315 6.59 -6.67 -11.19
N GLY A 316 5.67 -6.06 -10.42
CA GLY A 316 6.01 -5.15 -9.33
C GLY A 316 6.84 -5.84 -8.24
N THR A 317 6.48 -7.07 -7.86
CA THR A 317 7.26 -7.87 -6.89
C THR A 317 8.68 -8.09 -7.38
N ALA A 318 8.86 -8.46 -8.64
CA ALA A 318 10.19 -8.66 -9.24
C ALA A 318 11.00 -7.35 -9.25
N GLN A 319 10.36 -6.24 -9.62
CA GLN A 319 11.01 -4.91 -9.64
C GLN A 319 11.50 -4.49 -8.24
N PHE A 320 10.64 -4.57 -7.22
CA PHE A 320 11.02 -4.16 -5.86
C PHE A 320 12.08 -5.09 -5.25
N ARG A 321 12.06 -6.39 -5.55
CA ARG A 321 13.13 -7.32 -5.17
C ARG A 321 14.46 -6.97 -5.84
N ALA A 322 14.45 -6.56 -7.10
CA ALA A 322 15.64 -6.10 -7.80
C ALA A 322 16.22 -4.83 -7.17
N ILE A 323 15.39 -3.86 -6.79
CA ILE A 323 15.80 -2.65 -6.08
C ILE A 323 16.43 -3.01 -4.73
N ALA A 324 15.76 -3.83 -3.92
CA ALA A 324 16.28 -4.29 -2.62
C ALA A 324 17.65 -4.95 -2.75
N LYS A 325 17.81 -5.82 -3.76
CA LYS A 325 19.10 -6.46 -4.07
C LYS A 325 20.18 -5.44 -4.48
N SER A 326 19.81 -4.42 -5.26
CA SER A 326 20.76 -3.42 -5.75
C SER A 326 21.43 -2.61 -4.64
N ILE A 327 20.74 -2.43 -3.51
CA ILE A 327 21.25 -1.71 -2.32
C ILE A 327 21.79 -2.66 -1.24
N ASN A 328 21.92 -3.97 -1.53
CA ASN A 328 22.35 -5.00 -0.58
C ASN A 328 21.49 -4.98 0.71
N LEU A 329 20.15 -4.89 0.57
CA LEU A 329 19.26 -4.94 1.72
C LEU A 329 19.38 -6.31 2.40
N GLU A 330 19.92 -6.32 3.61
CA GLU A 330 20.02 -7.51 4.44
C GLU A 330 18.93 -7.50 5.54
N PRO A 331 18.34 -8.67 5.86
CA PRO A 331 17.39 -8.78 6.96
C PRO A 331 18.06 -8.47 8.30
N GLN A 332 17.46 -7.59 9.07
CA GLN A 332 17.88 -7.24 10.44
C GLN A 332 17.06 -8.00 11.48
#